data_1d16036047bc41ca518aaeb78b19f718
#
_entry.id   1d16036047bc41ca518aaeb78b19f718
#
_cell.length_a   1.000
_cell.length_b   1.000
_cell.length_c   1.000
_cell.angle_alpha   90.00
_cell.angle_beta   90.00
_cell.angle_gamma   90.00
#
_symmetry.space_group_name_H-M   'P 1'
#
loop_
_entity.id
_entity.type
_entity.pdbx_description
1 polymer ?
#
loop_
_entity_poly.entity_id
_entity_poly.type
_entity_poly.pdbx_seq_one_letter_code
_entity_poly.pdbx_strand_id
1 'polypeptide(L)'
;MNKMSKKYKVILLSGGFDPVHKGHIECINKAKELADEVWIGLNNDNWLRRKKGKAFMDEKERAFIMSNLKSVDWVYIMNPKINSDDTSIDFIDTARVRYIKQNGDLHKGEMAFGNGGDRTETTTPENDVCDSYGIESVWGLGEKIQSSSWLLEKYLNIAE
;
A
#
# COMPACT_ATOMS: atom_id res chain seq x y z
N MET A 1 23.90 13.47 -17.59
CA MET A 1 23.94 12.88 -16.25
C MET A 1 23.30 11.51 -16.26
N ASN A 2 24.05 10.50 -15.87
CA ASN A 2 23.49 9.15 -15.75
C ASN A 2 22.54 9.09 -14.55
N LYS A 3 21.24 8.90 -14.81
CA LYS A 3 20.32 8.56 -13.75
C LYS A 3 20.73 7.18 -13.21
N MET A 4 21.08 7.10 -11.94
CA MET A 4 21.24 5.80 -11.29
C MET A 4 19.92 5.04 -11.39
N SER A 5 19.98 3.80 -11.85
CA SER A 5 18.78 2.94 -11.88
C SER A 5 18.26 2.74 -10.46
N LYS A 6 16.97 2.80 -10.29
CA LYS A 6 16.34 2.55 -9.01
C LYS A 6 16.42 1.05 -8.67
N LYS A 7 16.34 0.74 -7.37
CA LYS A 7 16.54 -0.62 -6.88
C LYS A 7 15.48 -1.60 -7.41
N TYR A 8 14.22 -1.14 -7.53
CA TYR A 8 13.10 -1.97 -7.97
C TYR A 8 12.43 -1.37 -9.20
N LYS A 9 11.77 -2.21 -9.99
CA LYS A 9 10.86 -1.75 -11.06
C LYS A 9 9.56 -1.25 -10.48
N VAL A 10 8.99 -2.00 -9.53
CA VAL A 10 7.72 -1.66 -8.88
C VAL A 10 7.84 -1.93 -7.39
N ILE A 11 7.30 -1.02 -6.60
CA ILE A 11 7.08 -1.24 -5.17
C ILE A 11 5.59 -1.18 -4.86
N LEU A 12 5.12 -2.17 -4.11
CA LEU A 12 3.73 -2.31 -3.70
C LEU A 12 3.54 -1.76 -2.30
N LEU A 13 2.53 -0.93 -2.10
CA LEU A 13 2.13 -0.45 -0.78
C LEU A 13 0.63 -0.70 -0.61
N SER A 14 0.19 -1.03 0.60
CA SER A 14 -1.23 -1.25 0.89
C SER A 14 -1.70 -0.48 2.10
N GLY A 15 -2.99 -0.19 2.17
CA GLY A 15 -3.58 0.48 3.31
C GLY A 15 -5.02 0.92 3.07
N GLY A 16 -5.62 1.49 4.12
CA GLY A 16 -6.96 2.05 4.05
C GLY A 16 -6.97 3.48 3.49
N PHE A 17 -5.99 4.29 3.83
CA PHE A 17 -5.89 5.69 3.42
C PHE A 17 -7.19 6.47 3.67
N ASP A 18 -7.70 6.42 4.89
CA ASP A 18 -9.03 6.92 5.25
C ASP A 18 -9.01 7.76 6.54
N PRO A 19 -8.68 9.05 6.47
CA PRO A 19 -8.19 9.79 5.30
C PRO A 19 -6.70 9.58 5.01
N VAL A 20 -6.29 9.88 3.79
CA VAL A 20 -4.87 10.01 3.46
C VAL A 20 -4.30 11.23 4.18
N HIS A 21 -3.06 11.14 4.62
CA HIS A 21 -2.40 12.21 5.35
C HIS A 21 -0.91 12.30 4.99
N LYS A 22 -0.22 13.28 5.57
CA LYS A 22 1.20 13.54 5.31
C LYS A 22 2.08 12.30 5.49
N GLY A 23 1.83 11.51 6.53
CA GLY A 23 2.62 10.29 6.79
C GLY A 23 2.52 9.28 5.66
N HIS A 24 1.31 9.10 5.10
CA HIS A 24 1.13 8.24 3.93
C HIS A 24 1.92 8.77 2.71
N ILE A 25 1.83 10.07 2.46
CA ILE A 25 2.49 10.69 1.31
C ILE A 25 4.01 10.60 1.43
N GLU A 26 4.57 10.80 2.62
CA GLU A 26 6.01 10.64 2.84
C GLU A 26 6.48 9.21 2.59
N CYS A 27 5.71 8.21 3.05
CA CYS A 27 5.98 6.80 2.80
C CYS A 27 5.97 6.49 1.29
N ILE A 28 4.96 6.99 0.58
CA ILE A 28 4.82 6.82 -0.88
C ILE A 28 5.99 7.48 -1.60
N ASN A 29 6.39 8.68 -1.20
CA ASN A 29 7.51 9.38 -1.81
C ASN A 29 8.83 8.64 -1.58
N LYS A 30 9.05 8.07 -0.41
CA LYS A 30 10.23 7.21 -0.15
C LYS A 30 10.22 5.97 -1.03
N ALA A 31 9.06 5.33 -1.20
CA ALA A 31 8.93 4.20 -2.11
C ALA A 31 9.28 4.59 -3.54
N LYS A 32 8.87 5.77 -3.99
CA LYS A 32 9.18 6.27 -5.33
C LYS A 32 10.68 6.53 -5.55
N GLU A 33 11.41 6.83 -4.50
CA GLU A 33 12.88 6.94 -4.58
C GLU A 33 13.53 5.59 -4.84
N LEU A 34 12.92 4.49 -4.40
CA LEU A 34 13.45 3.13 -4.52
C LEU A 34 12.98 2.39 -5.78
N ALA A 35 11.91 2.83 -6.41
CA ALA A 35 11.28 2.11 -7.51
C ALA A 35 10.85 3.04 -8.64
N ASP A 36 10.82 2.50 -9.86
CA ASP A 36 10.33 3.26 -11.02
C ASP A 36 8.84 3.56 -10.90
N GLU A 37 8.05 2.62 -10.36
CA GLU A 37 6.63 2.80 -10.15
C GLU A 37 6.23 2.41 -8.72
N VAL A 38 5.22 3.10 -8.20
CA VAL A 38 4.57 2.79 -6.92
C VAL A 38 3.12 2.41 -7.20
N TRP A 39 2.75 1.19 -6.82
CA TRP A 39 1.40 0.67 -6.96
C TRP A 39 0.75 0.54 -5.58
N ILE A 40 -0.50 0.96 -5.47
CA ILE A 40 -1.24 1.01 -4.20
C ILE A 40 -2.36 -0.02 -4.21
N GLY A 41 -2.37 -0.88 -3.20
CA GLY A 41 -3.50 -1.75 -2.85
C GLY A 41 -4.35 -1.08 -1.78
N LEU A 42 -5.58 -0.75 -2.13
CA LEU A 42 -6.49 -0.02 -1.25
C LEU A 42 -7.44 -1.01 -0.56
N ASN A 43 -7.51 -0.95 0.76
CA ASN A 43 -8.50 -1.72 1.50
C ASN A 43 -9.91 -1.22 1.18
N ASN A 44 -10.82 -2.15 0.91
CA ASN A 44 -12.20 -1.81 0.56
C ASN A 44 -13.03 -1.36 1.78
N ASP A 45 -14.25 -0.91 1.54
CA ASP A 45 -15.14 -0.43 2.61
C ASP A 45 -15.50 -1.53 3.61
N ASN A 46 -15.66 -2.76 3.16
CA ASN A 46 -15.95 -3.89 4.06
C ASN A 46 -14.82 -4.12 5.05
N TRP A 47 -13.56 -4.03 4.60
CA TRP A 47 -12.39 -4.14 5.46
C TRP A 47 -12.40 -3.03 6.52
N LEU A 48 -12.66 -1.78 6.11
CA LEU A 48 -12.71 -0.65 7.05
C LEU A 48 -13.83 -0.80 8.06
N ARG A 49 -15.00 -1.27 7.65
CA ARG A 49 -16.12 -1.52 8.57
C ARG A 49 -15.75 -2.59 9.60
N ARG A 50 -15.09 -3.67 9.19
CA ARG A 50 -14.64 -4.71 10.13
C ARG A 50 -13.59 -4.21 11.10
N LYS A 51 -12.61 -3.45 10.60
CA LYS A 51 -11.45 -3.03 11.41
C LYS A 51 -11.70 -1.77 12.23
N LYS A 52 -12.49 -0.84 11.75
CA LYS A 52 -12.66 0.49 12.34
C LYS A 52 -14.11 0.88 12.57
N GLY A 53 -15.05 0.00 12.27
CA GLY A 53 -16.49 0.23 12.45
C GLY A 53 -17.17 0.96 11.30
N LYS A 54 -16.46 1.79 10.56
CA LYS A 54 -17.00 2.52 9.41
C LYS A 54 -15.87 3.04 8.50
N ALA A 55 -16.23 3.36 7.27
CA ALA A 55 -15.36 4.11 6.36
C ALA A 55 -15.68 5.60 6.50
N PHE A 56 -14.65 6.44 6.57
CA PHE A 56 -14.79 7.88 6.56
C PHE A 56 -15.10 8.38 5.13
N MET A 57 -14.33 7.87 4.15
CA MET A 57 -14.60 8.06 2.73
C MET A 57 -14.78 6.70 2.07
N ASP A 58 -15.72 6.62 1.11
CA ASP A 58 -15.93 5.37 0.39
C ASP A 58 -14.71 4.98 -0.45
N GLU A 59 -14.64 3.72 -0.84
CA GLU A 59 -13.48 3.17 -1.56
C GLU A 59 -13.22 3.85 -2.90
N LYS A 60 -14.25 4.28 -3.60
CA LYS A 60 -14.11 4.96 -4.89
C LYS A 60 -13.51 6.36 -4.71
N GLU A 61 -13.95 7.08 -3.71
CA GLU A 61 -13.39 8.41 -3.37
C GLU A 61 -11.93 8.29 -2.94
N ARG A 62 -11.63 7.32 -2.09
CA ARG A 62 -10.25 7.07 -1.66
C ARG A 62 -9.35 6.68 -2.84
N ALA A 63 -9.82 5.83 -3.73
CA ALA A 63 -9.08 5.43 -4.92
C ALA A 63 -8.85 6.62 -5.85
N PHE A 64 -9.84 7.48 -6.03
CA PHE A 64 -9.70 8.70 -6.83
C PHE A 64 -8.61 9.61 -6.27
N ILE A 65 -8.63 9.87 -4.96
CA ILE A 65 -7.62 10.71 -4.31
C ILE A 65 -6.23 10.09 -4.49
N MET A 66 -6.08 8.80 -4.18
CA MET A 66 -4.79 8.12 -4.27
C MET A 66 -4.24 8.13 -5.70
N SER A 67 -5.08 7.95 -6.70
CA SER A 67 -4.65 7.94 -8.10
C SER A 67 -4.17 9.30 -8.60
N ASN A 68 -4.48 10.37 -7.89
CA ASN A 68 -4.06 11.73 -8.23
C ASN A 68 -2.81 12.19 -7.46
N LEU A 69 -2.26 11.37 -6.59
CA LEU A 69 -1.01 11.67 -5.91
C LEU A 69 0.15 11.51 -6.89
N LYS A 70 1.07 12.49 -6.89
CA LYS A 70 2.19 12.58 -7.84
C LYS A 70 3.02 11.30 -7.94
N SER A 71 3.27 10.64 -6.82
CA SER A 71 4.16 9.46 -6.78
C SER A 71 3.44 8.14 -6.96
N VAL A 72 2.13 8.14 -7.17
CA VAL A 72 1.33 6.92 -7.36
C VAL A 72 1.10 6.67 -8.83
N ASP A 73 1.41 5.46 -9.29
CA ASP A 73 1.30 5.07 -10.70
C ASP A 73 0.10 4.17 -10.98
N TRP A 74 -0.41 3.46 -9.97
CA TRP A 74 -1.59 2.60 -10.12
C TRP A 74 -2.23 2.35 -8.76
N VAL A 75 -3.56 2.30 -8.75
CA VAL A 75 -4.37 2.00 -7.56
C VAL A 75 -5.30 0.84 -7.86
N TYR A 76 -5.32 -0.13 -6.96
CA TYR A 76 -6.20 -1.29 -7.02
C TYR A 76 -7.01 -1.37 -5.73
N ILE A 77 -8.34 -1.41 -5.85
CA ILE A 77 -9.21 -1.65 -4.70
C ILE A 77 -9.26 -3.15 -4.45
N MET A 78 -8.74 -3.58 -3.30
CA MET A 78 -8.69 -5.00 -2.97
C MET A 78 -10.10 -5.58 -2.84
N ASN A 79 -10.27 -6.77 -3.40
CA ASN A 79 -11.53 -7.50 -3.35
C ASN A 79 -11.24 -8.99 -3.05
N PRO A 80 -10.82 -9.29 -1.81
CA PRO A 80 -10.47 -10.66 -1.46
C PRO A 80 -11.67 -11.59 -1.61
N LYS A 81 -11.41 -12.82 -1.99
CA LYS A 81 -12.45 -13.86 -2.15
C LYS A 81 -13.18 -14.18 -0.86
N ILE A 82 -12.51 -13.98 0.27
CA ILE A 82 -13.05 -14.21 1.61
C ILE A 82 -13.23 -12.85 2.28
N ASN A 83 -14.46 -12.50 2.63
CA ASN A 83 -14.77 -11.22 3.27
C ASN A 83 -14.07 -10.96 4.60
N SER A 84 -13.53 -12.02 5.22
CA SER A 84 -12.76 -11.92 6.46
C SER A 84 -11.26 -11.91 6.26
N ASP A 85 -10.77 -11.89 5.01
CA ASP A 85 -9.35 -11.83 4.71
C ASP A 85 -8.84 -10.41 4.94
N ASP A 86 -8.02 -10.25 5.96
CA ASP A 86 -7.43 -8.96 6.35
C ASP A 86 -6.04 -8.73 5.76
N THR A 87 -5.57 -9.66 4.91
CA THR A 87 -4.25 -9.57 4.29
C THR A 87 -4.25 -8.79 2.99
N SER A 88 -3.06 -8.44 2.51
CA SER A 88 -2.88 -7.80 1.20
C SER A 88 -2.57 -8.81 0.09
N ILE A 89 -2.83 -10.09 0.31
CA ILE A 89 -2.49 -11.16 -0.65
C ILE A 89 -3.23 -10.97 -1.98
N ASP A 90 -4.50 -10.59 -1.95
CA ASP A 90 -5.26 -10.29 -3.17
C ASP A 90 -4.55 -9.24 -4.04
N PHE A 91 -4.04 -8.19 -3.41
CA PHE A 91 -3.29 -7.14 -4.11
C PHE A 91 -1.97 -7.68 -4.67
N ILE A 92 -1.22 -8.44 -3.87
CA ILE A 92 0.07 -9.01 -4.29
C ILE A 92 -0.12 -9.92 -5.52
N ASP A 93 -1.12 -10.79 -5.48
CA ASP A 93 -1.45 -11.68 -6.60
C ASP A 93 -1.83 -10.89 -7.85
N THR A 94 -2.69 -9.89 -7.71
CA THR A 94 -3.15 -9.06 -8.81
C THR A 94 -2.00 -8.24 -9.41
N ALA A 95 -1.16 -7.66 -8.56
CA ALA A 95 0.01 -6.90 -9.00
C ALA A 95 1.01 -7.78 -9.76
N ARG A 96 1.25 -8.99 -9.27
CA ARG A 96 2.12 -9.95 -9.96
C ARG A 96 1.59 -10.26 -11.37
N VAL A 97 0.31 -10.55 -11.51
CA VAL A 97 -0.31 -10.81 -12.82
C VAL A 97 -0.19 -9.60 -13.74
N ARG A 98 -0.47 -8.40 -13.22
CA ARG A 98 -0.32 -7.16 -13.99
C ARG A 98 1.11 -6.97 -14.49
N TYR A 99 2.08 -7.17 -13.62
CA TYR A 99 3.50 -7.02 -13.97
C TYR A 99 3.91 -8.00 -15.08
N ILE A 100 3.52 -9.26 -14.96
CA ILE A 100 3.85 -10.29 -15.95
C ILE A 100 3.21 -9.97 -17.30
N LYS A 101 1.97 -9.48 -17.32
CA LYS A 101 1.30 -9.06 -18.57
C LYS A 101 2.03 -7.90 -19.25
N GLN A 102 2.61 -6.99 -18.49
CA GLN A 102 3.32 -5.82 -19.03
C GLN A 102 4.76 -6.13 -19.45
N ASN A 103 5.43 -7.05 -18.74
CA ASN A 103 6.87 -7.24 -18.85
C ASN A 103 7.27 -8.66 -19.30
N GLY A 104 6.32 -9.58 -19.41
CA GLY A 104 6.54 -10.96 -19.83
C GLY A 104 6.87 -11.90 -18.67
N ASP A 105 7.66 -11.49 -17.69
CA ASP A 105 8.04 -12.29 -16.54
C ASP A 105 8.37 -11.40 -15.34
N LEU A 106 8.35 -11.98 -14.15
CA LEU A 106 8.78 -11.32 -12.92
C LEU A 106 10.01 -12.03 -12.39
N HIS A 107 11.16 -11.36 -12.48
CA HIS A 107 12.42 -11.88 -11.96
C HIS A 107 12.61 -11.44 -10.51
N LYS A 108 13.30 -12.27 -9.74
CA LYS A 108 13.61 -12.00 -8.34
C LYS A 108 14.27 -10.62 -8.18
N GLY A 109 13.75 -9.81 -7.26
CA GLY A 109 14.29 -8.49 -6.95
C GLY A 109 13.80 -7.35 -7.83
N GLU A 110 12.93 -7.60 -8.81
CA GLU A 110 12.34 -6.53 -9.62
C GLU A 110 11.16 -5.84 -8.92
N MET A 111 10.45 -6.57 -8.08
CA MET A 111 9.30 -6.05 -7.33
C MET A 111 9.54 -6.16 -5.82
N ALA A 112 9.07 -5.18 -5.09
CA ALA A 112 9.10 -5.18 -3.63
C ALA A 112 7.71 -4.91 -3.06
N PHE A 113 7.47 -5.44 -1.86
CA PHE A 113 6.31 -5.09 -1.03
C PHE A 113 6.81 -4.27 0.16
N GLY A 114 6.38 -3.01 0.22
CA GLY A 114 6.84 -2.06 1.21
C GLY A 114 5.96 -2.03 2.45
N ASN A 115 6.61 -1.93 3.59
CA ASN A 115 5.97 -1.79 4.89
C ASN A 115 6.46 -0.53 5.56
N GLY A 116 5.54 0.34 5.94
CA GLY A 116 5.85 1.58 6.65
C GLY A 116 5.63 1.46 8.15
N GLY A 117 6.02 2.51 8.85
CA GLY A 117 5.77 2.66 10.27
C GLY A 117 6.54 1.67 11.13
N ASP A 118 5.82 1.09 12.08
CA ASP A 118 6.37 0.20 13.11
C ASP A 118 6.25 -1.30 12.76
N ARG A 119 5.85 -1.65 11.53
CA ARG A 119 5.77 -3.05 11.11
C ARG A 119 7.15 -3.68 11.01
N THR A 120 7.25 -4.92 11.47
CA THR A 120 8.47 -5.73 11.43
C THR A 120 8.23 -7.02 10.66
N GLU A 121 9.31 -7.68 10.27
CA GLU A 121 9.28 -8.93 9.52
C GLU A 121 8.39 -10.00 10.16
N THR A 122 8.33 -10.05 11.48
CA THR A 122 7.56 -11.05 12.22
C THR A 122 6.05 -10.78 12.24
N THR A 123 5.61 -9.59 11.82
CA THR A 123 4.20 -9.17 11.93
C THR A 123 3.46 -9.13 10.60
N THR A 124 4.09 -9.56 9.50
CA THR A 124 3.50 -9.46 8.16
C THR A 124 3.12 -10.82 7.61
N PRO A 125 1.81 -11.13 7.50
CA PRO A 125 1.36 -12.42 6.97
C PRO A 125 1.63 -12.59 5.47
N GLU A 126 1.95 -11.52 4.76
CA GLU A 126 2.24 -11.52 3.32
C GLU A 126 3.64 -12.03 2.97
N ASN A 127 4.53 -12.21 3.95
CA ASN A 127 5.92 -12.62 3.71
C ASN A 127 6.06 -13.90 2.91
N ASP A 128 5.30 -14.93 3.26
CA ASP A 128 5.40 -16.24 2.59
C ASP A 128 4.99 -16.13 1.12
N VAL A 129 3.97 -15.35 0.82
CA VAL A 129 3.51 -15.14 -0.56
C VAL A 129 4.55 -14.36 -1.35
N CYS A 130 5.09 -13.29 -0.77
CA CYS A 130 6.16 -12.50 -1.40
C CYS A 130 7.38 -13.37 -1.69
N ASP A 131 7.82 -14.18 -0.73
CA ASP A 131 8.97 -15.07 -0.90
C ASP A 131 8.73 -16.07 -2.04
N SER A 132 7.53 -16.64 -2.13
CA SER A 132 7.19 -17.60 -3.19
C SER A 132 7.20 -16.98 -4.59
N TYR A 133 6.98 -15.67 -4.69
CA TYR A 133 6.97 -14.95 -5.97
C TYR A 133 8.28 -14.24 -6.30
N GLY A 134 9.26 -14.29 -5.41
CA GLY A 134 10.51 -13.54 -5.56
C GLY A 134 10.32 -12.04 -5.35
N ILE A 135 9.29 -11.64 -4.61
CA ILE A 135 9.02 -10.25 -4.23
C ILE A 135 9.74 -9.97 -2.91
N GLU A 136 10.57 -8.93 -2.89
CA GLU A 136 11.34 -8.57 -1.70
C GLU A 136 10.47 -7.77 -0.73
N SER A 137 10.51 -8.11 0.56
CA SER A 137 9.87 -7.32 1.61
C SER A 137 10.79 -6.18 2.04
N VAL A 138 10.27 -4.95 2.05
CA VAL A 138 11.01 -3.75 2.46
C VAL A 138 10.34 -3.15 3.69
N TRP A 139 11.13 -2.87 4.71
CA TRP A 139 10.67 -2.36 6.01
C TRP A 139 11.14 -0.92 6.24
N GLY A 140 10.44 -0.22 7.12
CA GLY A 140 10.89 1.09 7.56
C GLY A 140 10.72 2.21 6.51
N LEU A 141 9.72 2.13 5.66
CA LEU A 141 9.41 3.19 4.69
C LEU A 141 8.71 4.36 5.39
N GLY A 142 9.49 5.13 6.14
CA GLY A 142 9.02 6.31 6.85
C GLY A 142 8.59 6.02 8.28
N GLU A 143 8.66 7.06 9.09
CA GLU A 143 8.22 7.03 10.48
C GLU A 143 6.71 7.21 10.58
N LYS A 144 6.12 6.68 11.66
CA LYS A 144 4.70 6.92 11.96
C LYS A 144 4.55 8.32 12.58
N ILE A 145 4.45 9.34 11.73
CA ILE A 145 4.30 10.74 12.15
C ILE A 145 2.86 11.18 12.30
N GLN A 146 1.92 10.40 11.78
CA GLN A 146 0.49 10.70 11.81
C GLN A 146 -0.32 9.41 11.66
N SER A 147 -1.58 9.45 12.05
CA SER A 147 -2.51 8.34 11.93
C SER A 147 -3.89 8.88 11.54
N SER A 148 -4.59 8.19 10.64
CA SER A 148 -5.97 8.51 10.29
C SER A 148 -6.88 8.47 11.52
N SER A 149 -6.67 7.49 12.41
CA SER A 149 -7.43 7.38 13.65
C SER A 149 -7.20 8.57 14.57
N TRP A 150 -5.96 9.04 14.70
CA TRP A 150 -5.67 10.23 15.51
C TRP A 150 -6.35 11.48 14.96
N LEU A 151 -6.38 11.66 13.64
CA LEU A 151 -7.04 12.78 13.00
C LEU A 151 -8.55 12.75 13.25
N LEU A 152 -9.18 11.59 13.10
CA LEU A 152 -10.61 11.43 13.34
C LEU A 152 -10.98 11.62 14.81
N GLU A 153 -10.20 11.08 15.74
CA GLU A 153 -10.38 11.29 17.18
C GLU A 153 -10.26 12.76 17.54
N LYS A 154 -9.25 13.46 17.02
CA LYS A 154 -9.07 14.88 17.27
C LYS A 154 -10.28 15.70 16.80
N TYR A 155 -10.83 15.37 15.64
CA TYR A 155 -12.01 16.04 15.11
C TYR A 155 -13.22 15.81 16.01
N LEU A 156 -13.46 14.58 16.44
CA LEU A 156 -14.59 14.23 17.30
C LEU A 156 -14.49 14.92 18.65
N ASN A 157 -13.30 15.00 19.25
CA ASN A 157 -13.09 15.68 20.52
C ASN A 157 -13.33 17.20 20.43
N ILE A 158 -13.07 17.81 19.30
CA ILE A 158 -13.35 19.24 19.07
C ILE A 158 -14.86 19.46 18.90
N ALA A 159 -15.59 18.50 18.33
CA ALA A 159 -17.03 18.60 18.10
C ALA A 159 -17.88 18.41 19.35
N GLU A 160 -17.32 17.87 20.43
CA GLU A 160 -17.95 17.76 21.74
C GLU A 160 -17.77 19.06 22.53
#